data_97696407d7b7d0cd41ea8933a5491f73
#
_entry.id   97696407d7b7d0cd41ea8933a5491f73
#
_cell.length_a   1.000
_cell.length_b   1.000
_cell.length_c   1.000
_cell.angle_alpha   90.00
_cell.angle_beta   90.00
_cell.angle_gamma   90.00
#
_symmetry.space_group_name_H-M   'P 1'
#
loop_
_entity.id
_entity.type
_entity.pdbx_description
1 polymer ?
#
loop_
_entity_poly.entity_id
_entity_poly.type
_entity_poly.pdbx_seq_one_letter_code
_entity_poly.pdbx_strand_id
1 'polypeptide(L)'
;MLEKRPPSGIWGGLWSLPEIAPDIRPEDAAQQRYGVFSEAQPVLPILSHAFTHFKLDIKPQPMTVLHISPQAREAGLVWLELEDAIGAALPTPVRKILQSLK
;
A
#
# COMPACT_ATOMS: atom_id res chain seq x y z
N MET A 1 3.84 5.63 0.70
CA MET A 1 2.93 6.14 -0.37
C MET A 1 1.56 5.51 -0.20
N LEU A 2 0.53 6.32 -0.27
CA LEU A 2 -0.86 5.85 -0.28
C LEU A 2 -1.48 6.10 -1.65
N GLU A 3 -2.41 5.23 -2.02
CA GLU A 3 -3.15 5.31 -3.28
C GLU A 3 -4.65 5.41 -2.99
N LYS A 4 -5.34 6.32 -3.67
CA LYS A 4 -6.78 6.48 -3.54
C LYS A 4 -7.49 5.31 -4.18
N ARG A 5 -8.39 4.65 -3.42
CA ARG A 5 -9.20 3.55 -3.95
C ARG A 5 -10.28 4.10 -4.87
N PRO A 6 -10.73 3.32 -5.88
CA PRO A 6 -11.89 3.70 -6.69
C PRO A 6 -13.11 4.00 -5.82
N PRO A 7 -14.05 4.85 -6.25
CA PRO A 7 -15.21 5.21 -5.44
C PRO A 7 -16.17 4.04 -5.17
N SER A 8 -16.07 2.94 -5.91
CA SER A 8 -16.90 1.74 -5.72
C SER A 8 -16.01 0.53 -5.42
N GLY A 9 -16.60 -0.55 -4.90
CA GLY A 9 -15.90 -1.76 -4.53
C GLY A 9 -15.39 -1.74 -3.10
N ILE A 10 -14.48 -2.67 -2.77
CA ILE A 10 -13.92 -2.78 -1.43
C ILE A 10 -13.20 -1.48 -1.06
N TRP A 11 -13.53 -0.93 0.10
CA TRP A 11 -12.90 0.27 0.66
C TRP A 11 -12.96 1.47 -0.29
N GLY A 12 -14.06 1.59 -1.04
CA GLY A 12 -14.23 2.66 -2.02
C GLY A 12 -14.01 4.05 -1.44
N GLY A 13 -13.23 4.87 -2.13
CA GLY A 13 -12.96 6.24 -1.73
C GLY A 13 -11.96 6.42 -0.60
N LEU A 14 -11.49 5.34 0.04
CA LEU A 14 -10.47 5.43 1.09
C LEU A 14 -9.07 5.42 0.49
N TRP A 15 -8.10 5.89 1.28
CA TRP A 15 -6.68 5.73 0.95
C TRP A 15 -6.21 4.34 1.38
N SER A 16 -5.34 3.73 0.60
CA SER A 16 -4.82 2.39 0.90
C SER A 16 -3.38 2.26 0.44
N LEU A 17 -2.75 1.16 0.82
CA LEU A 17 -1.42 0.83 0.32
C LEU A 17 -1.55 0.32 -1.12
N PRO A 18 -0.55 0.59 -1.98
CA PRO A 18 -0.53 0.02 -3.32
C PRO A 18 -0.58 -1.50 -3.30
N GLU A 19 -1.33 -2.08 -4.20
CA GLU A 19 -1.44 -3.53 -4.35
C GLU A 19 -0.66 -3.99 -5.57
N ILE A 20 0.03 -5.12 -5.45
CA ILE A 20 0.79 -5.71 -6.55
C ILE A 20 0.42 -7.19 -6.69
N ALA A 21 0.56 -7.72 -7.90
CA ALA A 21 0.34 -9.14 -8.16
C ALA A 21 1.42 -9.97 -7.45
N PRO A 22 1.05 -11.12 -6.84
CA PRO A 22 2.00 -11.92 -6.07
C PRO A 22 3.08 -12.60 -6.93
N ASP A 23 2.87 -12.72 -8.25
CA ASP A 23 3.81 -13.33 -9.19
C ASP A 23 4.79 -12.35 -9.82
N ILE A 24 4.71 -11.06 -9.47
CA ILE A 24 5.62 -10.02 -9.96
C ILE A 24 6.56 -9.61 -8.84
N ARG A 25 7.83 -9.40 -9.16
CA ARG A 25 8.78 -8.90 -8.17
C ARG A 25 8.32 -7.53 -7.67
N PRO A 26 8.32 -7.29 -6.34
CA PRO A 26 7.86 -6.02 -5.79
C PRO A 26 8.58 -4.81 -6.37
N GLU A 27 9.89 -4.90 -6.58
CA GLU A 27 10.69 -3.82 -7.17
C GLU A 27 10.23 -3.47 -8.58
N ASP A 28 9.94 -4.50 -9.39
CA ASP A 28 9.48 -4.31 -10.77
C ASP A 28 8.09 -3.71 -10.81
N ALA A 29 7.19 -4.19 -9.95
CA ALA A 29 5.83 -3.66 -9.85
C ALA A 29 5.84 -2.18 -9.43
N ALA A 30 6.66 -1.82 -8.44
CA ALA A 30 6.78 -0.44 -7.98
C ALA A 30 7.28 0.48 -9.08
N GLN A 31 8.29 0.03 -9.84
CA GLN A 31 8.84 0.82 -10.93
C GLN A 31 7.84 0.98 -12.09
N GLN A 32 7.21 -0.11 -12.51
CA GLN A 32 6.32 -0.10 -13.68
C GLN A 32 5.01 0.63 -13.42
N ARG A 33 4.41 0.43 -12.25
CA ARG A 33 3.10 1.03 -11.94
C ARG A 33 3.20 2.44 -11.40
N TYR A 34 4.23 2.73 -10.62
CA TYR A 34 4.29 3.98 -9.86
C TYR A 34 5.53 4.82 -10.13
N GLY A 35 6.50 4.29 -10.88
CA GLY A 35 7.76 5.01 -11.09
C GLY A 35 8.60 5.14 -9.84
N VAL A 36 8.49 4.17 -8.91
CA VAL A 36 9.25 4.15 -7.66
C VAL A 36 10.35 3.11 -7.79
N PHE A 37 11.59 3.56 -7.63
CA PHE A 37 12.76 2.67 -7.58
C PHE A 37 13.02 2.33 -6.13
N SER A 38 12.98 1.05 -5.80
CA SER A 38 12.95 0.59 -4.42
C SER A 38 13.63 -0.76 -4.24
N GLU A 39 13.83 -1.12 -2.99
CA GLU A 39 14.48 -2.37 -2.58
C GLU A 39 13.56 -3.06 -1.58
N ALA A 40 13.22 -4.33 -1.84
CA ALA A 40 12.33 -5.10 -0.97
C ALA A 40 13.01 -5.44 0.34
N GLN A 41 12.29 -5.25 1.43
CA GLN A 41 12.68 -5.67 2.77
C GLN A 41 11.96 -6.98 3.12
N PRO A 42 12.32 -7.65 4.23
CA PRO A 42 11.61 -8.87 4.64
C PRO A 42 10.12 -8.62 4.77
N VAL A 43 9.30 -9.57 4.26
CA VAL A 43 7.85 -9.48 4.37
C VAL A 43 7.40 -9.52 5.82
N LEU A 44 6.32 -8.81 6.12
CA LEU A 44 5.68 -8.86 7.43
C LEU A 44 4.72 -10.07 7.49
N PRO A 45 4.29 -10.46 8.70
CA PRO A 45 3.30 -11.53 8.83
C PRO A 45 2.01 -11.21 8.07
N ILE A 46 1.39 -12.26 7.51
CA ILE A 46 0.12 -12.13 6.80
C ILE A 46 -0.95 -11.62 7.78
N LEU A 47 -1.69 -10.60 7.35
CA LEU A 47 -2.82 -10.04 8.07
C LEU A 47 -4.11 -10.48 7.38
N SER A 48 -4.99 -11.17 8.11
CA SER A 48 -6.27 -11.59 7.58
C SER A 48 -7.37 -10.64 8.03
N HIS A 49 -8.26 -10.26 7.11
CA HIS A 49 -9.42 -9.43 7.38
C HIS A 49 -10.67 -10.12 6.83
N ALA A 50 -11.67 -10.33 7.69
CA ALA A 50 -12.92 -10.97 7.30
C ALA A 50 -13.97 -9.92 6.93
N PHE A 51 -14.55 -10.10 5.74
CA PHE A 51 -15.77 -9.41 5.32
C PHE A 51 -16.97 -10.33 5.53
N THR A 52 -18.17 -9.82 5.30
CA THR A 52 -19.40 -10.62 5.46
C THR A 52 -19.40 -11.86 4.56
N HIS A 53 -18.90 -11.73 3.33
CA HIS A 53 -19.00 -12.78 2.31
C HIS A 53 -17.67 -13.41 1.92
N PHE A 54 -16.53 -12.86 2.39
CA PHE A 54 -15.22 -13.40 2.06
C PHE A 54 -14.16 -12.95 3.06
N LYS A 55 -12.98 -13.56 2.95
CA LYS A 55 -11.83 -13.23 3.78
C LYS A 55 -10.70 -12.76 2.87
N LEU A 56 -10.03 -11.68 3.27
CA LEU A 56 -8.88 -11.13 2.55
C LEU A 56 -7.61 -11.39 3.35
N ASP A 57 -6.64 -12.07 2.74
CA ASP A 57 -5.32 -12.23 3.32
C ASP A 57 -4.37 -11.22 2.67
N ILE A 58 -3.75 -10.40 3.50
CA ILE A 58 -2.84 -9.34 3.05
C ILE A 58 -1.42 -9.75 3.43
N LYS A 59 -0.53 -9.76 2.44
CA LYS A 59 0.89 -10.01 2.63
C LYS A 59 1.63 -8.66 2.52
N PRO A 60 1.93 -7.99 3.64
CA PRO A 60 2.60 -6.71 3.58
C PRO A 60 4.06 -6.86 3.14
N GLN A 61 4.46 -6.07 2.15
CA GLN A 61 5.82 -6.07 1.62
C GLN A 61 6.42 -4.68 1.82
N PRO A 62 7.24 -4.48 2.87
CA PRO A 62 7.94 -3.21 3.05
C PRO A 62 8.98 -3.00 1.95
N MET A 63 9.13 -1.76 1.52
CA MET A 63 10.07 -1.36 0.49
C MET A 63 10.87 -0.14 0.97
N THR A 64 12.18 -0.17 0.77
CA THR A 64 13.02 1.00 0.96
C THR A 64 13.06 1.78 -0.35
N VAL A 65 12.59 3.03 -0.35
CA VAL A 65 12.56 3.87 -1.54
C VAL A 65 13.95 4.44 -1.80
N LEU A 66 14.47 4.20 -3.01
CA LEU A 66 15.77 4.69 -3.44
C LEU A 66 15.66 5.94 -4.30
N HIS A 67 14.64 5.99 -5.17
CA HIS A 67 14.41 7.10 -6.08
C HIS A 67 12.94 7.17 -6.48
N ILE A 68 12.42 8.37 -6.66
CA ILE A 68 11.03 8.62 -7.06
C ILE A 68 11.04 9.40 -8.38
N SER A 69 10.40 8.84 -9.42
CA SER A 69 10.19 9.55 -10.67
C SER A 69 8.96 10.46 -10.59
N PRO A 70 8.77 11.39 -11.56
CA PRO A 70 7.57 12.24 -11.59
C PRO A 70 6.26 11.46 -11.58
N GLN A 71 6.22 10.25 -12.17
CA GLN A 71 5.04 9.37 -12.18
C GLN A 71 4.53 9.09 -10.76
N ALA A 72 5.41 8.99 -9.78
CA ALA A 72 5.05 8.71 -8.39
C ALA A 72 4.34 9.88 -7.70
N ARG A 73 4.21 11.01 -8.37
CA ARG A 73 3.54 12.22 -7.85
C ARG A 73 2.24 12.53 -8.59
N GLU A 74 1.70 11.57 -9.33
CA GLU A 74 0.44 11.73 -10.04
C GLU A 74 -0.75 11.85 -9.09
N ALA A 75 -1.86 12.38 -9.60
CA ALA A 75 -3.11 12.49 -8.84
C ALA A 75 -3.57 11.10 -8.36
N GLY A 76 -4.10 11.04 -7.14
CA GLY A 76 -4.50 9.77 -6.55
C GLY A 76 -3.40 9.06 -5.76
N LEU A 77 -2.17 9.61 -5.77
CA LEU A 77 -1.05 9.13 -4.96
C LEU A 77 -0.65 10.22 -3.99
N VAL A 78 -0.30 9.83 -2.76
CA VAL A 78 0.19 10.78 -1.75
C VAL A 78 1.34 10.18 -0.98
N TRP A 79 2.35 11.01 -0.73
CA TRP A 79 3.52 10.66 0.09
C TRP A 79 3.38 11.33 1.44
N LEU A 80 3.30 10.53 2.50
CA LEU A 80 3.12 11.01 3.87
C LEU A 80 4.17 10.38 4.78
N GLU A 81 4.57 11.12 5.82
CA GLU A 81 5.28 10.53 6.94
C GLU A 81 4.39 9.47 7.60
N LEU A 82 4.99 8.47 8.23
CA LEU A 82 4.24 7.34 8.80
C LEU A 82 3.15 7.81 9.78
N GLU A 83 3.47 8.77 10.65
CA GLU A 83 2.51 9.30 11.62
C GLU A 83 1.29 9.94 10.93
N ASP A 84 1.53 10.71 9.88
CA ASP A 84 0.45 11.37 9.12
C ASP A 84 -0.36 10.34 8.34
N ALA A 85 0.30 9.32 7.79
CA ALA A 85 -0.36 8.24 7.07
C ALA A 85 -1.33 7.47 7.97
N ILE A 86 -0.93 7.18 9.21
CA ILE A 86 -1.78 6.48 10.19
C ILE A 86 -3.06 7.25 10.47
N GLY A 87 -3.00 8.59 10.42
CA GLY A 87 -4.16 9.45 10.64
C GLY A 87 -5.05 9.68 9.41
N ALA A 88 -4.69 9.15 8.25
CA ALA A 88 -5.49 9.31 7.02
C ALA A 88 -6.75 8.45 7.05
N ALA A 89 -7.64 8.67 6.07
CA ALA A 89 -8.87 7.87 5.92
C ALA A 89 -8.51 6.50 5.33
N LEU A 90 -8.21 5.55 6.19
CA LEU A 90 -7.71 4.21 5.86
C LEU A 90 -8.68 3.12 6.26
N PRO A 91 -8.69 1.98 5.53
CA PRO A 91 -9.28 0.75 6.05
C PRO A 91 -8.56 0.30 7.32
N THR A 92 -9.30 -0.34 8.24
CA THR A 92 -8.73 -0.82 9.51
C THR A 92 -7.49 -1.70 9.33
N PRO A 93 -7.46 -2.71 8.43
CA PRO A 93 -6.27 -3.53 8.25
C PRO A 93 -5.05 -2.74 7.77
N VAL A 94 -5.25 -1.74 6.91
CA VAL A 94 -4.16 -0.88 6.43
C VAL A 94 -3.57 -0.08 7.58
N ARG A 95 -4.43 0.48 8.44
CA ARG A 95 -3.95 1.21 9.64
C ARG A 95 -3.15 0.30 10.55
N LYS A 96 -3.58 -0.95 10.75
CA LYS A 96 -2.84 -1.92 11.56
C LYS A 96 -1.45 -2.21 10.99
N ILE A 97 -1.34 -2.35 9.67
CA ILE A 97 -0.05 -2.55 9.01
C ILE A 97 0.87 -1.37 9.29
N LEU A 98 0.39 -0.13 9.08
CA LEU A 98 1.18 1.06 9.30
C LEU A 98 1.60 1.21 10.77
N GLN A 99 0.72 0.90 11.71
CA GLN A 99 1.02 0.94 13.14
C GLN A 99 2.12 -0.06 13.50
N SER A 100 2.19 -1.20 12.84
CA SER A 100 3.22 -2.21 13.09
C SER A 100 4.61 -1.77 12.63
N LEU A 101 4.70 -0.72 11.81
CA LEU A 101 5.97 -0.17 11.32
C LEU A 101 6.56 0.90 12.25
N LYS A 102 5.86 1.25 13.30
CA LYS A 102 6.34 2.24 14.28
C LYS A 102 7.48 1.71 15.13
#